data_0433f50fa26e334b448d34a08de325df
#
_entry.id   0433f50fa26e334b448d34a08de325df
#
_cell.length_a   1.000
_cell.length_b   1.000
_cell.length_c   1.000
_cell.angle_alpha   90.00
_cell.angle_beta   90.00
_cell.angle_gamma   90.00
#
_symmetry.space_group_name_H-M   'P 1'
#
loop_
_entity.id
_entity.type
_entity.pdbx_description
1 polymer ?
#
loop_
_entity_poly.entity_id
_entity_poly.type
_entity_poly.pdbx_seq_one_letter_code
_entity_poly.pdbx_strand_id
1 'polypeptide(L)'
;MFYFSSIEDYHNFLADNTEGCLIAVQHYLKEIAANKHLNAFVEIFADESIERANTLDNKRKNGDVLGKLHGVTIAIKDVICYKGHKVTAASGILKNFVSIYSSTVVENLLQEDAIIIGSCNCDEFAMGSTNENSVYGRVRNALDENKVSGGSSGGSAVAVQAGLCMVSLGSDTGGSVRQPADFCGIVGIKPSYGSVSRNGLIAYASSFDQIGIFSNNVADAAKVMEVISGPDRFDSTVHQQKQPPFRNFLQSQKKKSDSYRVAVLKNALEHKSLDTEIKKNIYELAELLKKDGHETEEIEFGLIDFIVPAYYVITTAEASSNLSRYDGVRYGYCNKNTDEGLVEFYKKTRSQGFGKEVKRRIMLGTFVLSEGYYDAYFTKAQQIRRLLVNQTEQIFKNFDALILPTVPSTAFEAGSMQKDPIAMYLADIYTVYANLTGTPAISLPLFKHSNGMPFGVQVITNKNDELTLLKLSDILMKNYKRY
;
A
#
# COMPACT_ATOMS: atom_id res chain seq x y z
N MET A 1 -7.42 26.48 11.19
CA MET A 1 -7.52 25.05 10.86
C MET A 1 -6.11 24.51 10.98
N PHE A 2 -5.91 23.56 11.88
CA PHE A 2 -4.58 22.97 12.13
C PHE A 2 -4.34 21.89 11.08
N TYR A 3 -3.62 22.21 10.01
CA TYR A 3 -3.34 21.29 8.89
C TYR A 3 -1.92 21.54 8.40
N PHE A 4 -1.14 20.50 8.33
CA PHE A 4 0.20 20.54 7.74
C PHE A 4 0.17 20.02 6.31
N SER A 5 0.69 20.78 5.38
CA SER A 5 0.78 20.41 3.97
C SER A 5 1.88 19.37 3.73
N SER A 6 2.87 19.31 4.63
CA SER A 6 4.01 18.39 4.55
C SER A 6 4.67 18.18 5.91
N ILE A 7 5.52 17.16 6.01
CA ILE A 7 6.39 16.93 7.16
C ILE A 7 7.34 18.13 7.37
N GLU A 8 7.78 18.80 6.30
CA GLU A 8 8.63 19.99 6.40
C GLU A 8 7.89 21.16 7.02
N ASP A 9 6.66 21.39 6.58
CA ASP A 9 5.77 22.41 7.16
C ASP A 9 5.52 22.14 8.65
N TYR A 10 5.29 20.89 9.02
CA TYR A 10 5.19 20.47 10.42
C TYR A 10 6.48 20.72 11.21
N HIS A 11 7.64 20.37 10.66
CA HIS A 11 8.92 20.61 11.34
C HIS A 11 9.21 22.11 11.53
N ASN A 12 8.78 22.95 10.59
CA ASN A 12 8.85 24.42 10.77
C ASN A 12 7.93 24.88 11.92
N PHE A 13 6.71 24.33 11.99
CA PHE A 13 5.82 24.60 13.12
C PHE A 13 6.44 24.18 14.47
N LEU A 14 7.14 23.05 14.54
CA LEU A 14 7.82 22.61 15.75
C LEU A 14 8.91 23.59 16.20
N ALA A 15 9.57 24.29 15.29
CA ALA A 15 10.63 25.25 15.64
C ALA A 15 10.10 26.37 16.55
N ASP A 16 8.86 26.80 16.34
CA ASP A 16 8.22 27.90 17.06
C ASP A 16 7.34 27.45 18.25
N ASN A 17 7.11 26.13 18.41
CA ASN A 17 6.14 25.60 19.38
C ASN A 17 6.75 24.51 20.26
N THR A 18 7.05 24.85 21.52
CA THR A 18 7.73 23.95 22.48
C THR A 18 6.99 22.70 22.85
N GLU A 19 5.67 22.65 22.66
CA GLU A 19 4.78 21.49 22.87
C GLU A 19 4.13 21.02 21.56
N GLY A 20 4.82 21.24 20.45
CA GLY A 20 4.28 21.04 19.12
C GLY A 20 3.93 19.60 18.79
N CYS A 21 4.67 18.60 19.33
CA CYS A 21 4.33 17.19 19.14
C CYS A 21 3.04 16.83 19.87
N LEU A 22 2.89 17.29 21.11
CA LEU A 22 1.68 17.07 21.90
C LEU A 22 0.45 17.70 21.24
N ILE A 23 0.59 18.96 20.80
CA ILE A 23 -0.49 19.69 20.10
C ILE A 23 -0.92 18.94 18.84
N ALA A 24 0.02 18.43 18.04
CA ALA A 24 -0.26 17.68 16.83
C ALA A 24 -1.00 16.35 17.14
N VAL A 25 -0.52 15.58 18.12
CA VAL A 25 -1.16 14.32 18.51
C VAL A 25 -2.57 14.57 19.03
N GLN A 26 -2.79 15.55 19.89
CA GLN A 26 -4.12 15.91 20.39
C GLN A 26 -5.08 16.31 19.27
N HIS A 27 -4.59 17.05 18.28
CA HIS A 27 -5.37 17.38 17.08
C HIS A 27 -5.80 16.11 16.33
N TYR A 28 -4.85 15.22 15.99
CA TYR A 28 -5.18 13.99 15.26
C TYR A 28 -6.12 13.08 16.04
N LEU A 29 -5.94 12.92 17.34
CA LEU A 29 -6.87 12.14 18.17
C LEU A 29 -8.29 12.72 18.17
N LYS A 30 -8.42 14.05 18.17
CA LYS A 30 -9.71 14.73 18.06
C LYS A 30 -10.35 14.49 16.68
N GLU A 31 -9.57 14.61 15.59
CA GLU A 31 -10.07 14.35 14.24
C GLU A 31 -10.47 12.87 14.05
N ILE A 32 -9.71 11.93 14.60
CA ILE A 32 -10.05 10.50 14.57
C ILE A 32 -11.39 10.27 15.28
N ALA A 33 -11.60 10.89 16.45
CA ALA A 33 -12.85 10.76 17.19
C ALA A 33 -14.06 11.35 16.44
N ALA A 34 -13.87 12.50 15.78
CA ALA A 34 -14.91 13.17 14.99
C ALA A 34 -15.27 12.36 13.72
N ASN A 35 -14.31 11.64 13.14
CA ASN A 35 -14.46 10.89 11.91
C ASN A 35 -14.54 9.36 12.11
N LYS A 36 -14.96 8.91 13.29
CA LYS A 36 -15.09 7.48 13.63
C LYS A 36 -16.00 6.72 12.65
N HIS A 37 -16.99 7.38 12.06
CA HIS A 37 -17.92 6.82 11.08
C HIS A 37 -17.23 6.32 9.80
N LEU A 38 -16.05 6.84 9.45
CA LEU A 38 -15.26 6.37 8.30
C LEU A 38 -14.68 4.96 8.50
N ASN A 39 -14.62 4.48 9.74
CA ASN A 39 -14.12 3.17 10.13
C ASN A 39 -12.68 2.88 9.68
N ALA A 40 -11.84 3.94 9.65
CA ALA A 40 -10.47 3.85 9.17
C ALA A 40 -9.52 3.14 10.15
N PHE A 41 -9.80 3.17 11.46
CA PHE A 41 -8.98 2.57 12.51
C PHE A 41 -9.68 1.38 13.19
N VAL A 42 -8.89 0.38 13.58
CA VAL A 42 -9.32 -0.75 14.41
C VAL A 42 -8.85 -0.60 15.86
N GLU A 43 -7.72 0.09 16.08
CA GLU A 43 -7.21 0.42 17.40
C GLU A 43 -6.50 1.77 17.35
N ILE A 44 -6.68 2.58 18.41
CA ILE A 44 -6.05 3.91 18.56
C ILE A 44 -5.15 3.85 19.78
N PHE A 45 -3.90 4.27 19.65
CA PHE A 45 -2.88 4.23 20.70
C PHE A 45 -2.78 5.59 21.42
N ALA A 46 -3.93 6.09 21.93
CA ALA A 46 -4.06 7.46 22.42
C ALA A 46 -3.07 7.79 23.54
N ASP A 47 -3.07 7.01 24.63
CA ASP A 47 -2.22 7.29 25.81
C ASP A 47 -0.74 7.20 25.47
N GLU A 48 -0.33 6.17 24.72
CA GLU A 48 1.05 5.97 24.28
C GLU A 48 1.50 7.10 23.32
N SER A 49 0.63 7.53 22.41
CA SER A 49 0.93 8.64 21.50
C SER A 49 1.13 9.96 22.22
N ILE A 50 0.34 10.24 23.25
CA ILE A 50 0.47 11.43 24.12
C ILE A 50 1.76 11.35 24.92
N GLU A 51 2.06 10.21 25.55
CA GLU A 51 3.30 10.02 26.31
C GLU A 51 4.53 10.18 25.42
N ARG A 52 4.48 9.56 24.22
CA ARG A 52 5.55 9.69 23.23
C ARG A 52 5.73 11.13 22.77
N ALA A 53 4.65 11.86 22.51
CA ALA A 53 4.71 13.28 22.11
C ALA A 53 5.38 14.14 23.18
N ASN A 54 4.98 13.97 24.45
CA ASN A 54 5.63 14.67 25.59
C ASN A 54 7.13 14.35 25.68
N THR A 55 7.51 13.09 25.50
CA THR A 55 8.92 12.65 25.50
C THR A 55 9.70 13.34 24.39
N LEU A 56 9.13 13.43 23.18
CA LEU A 56 9.77 14.08 22.03
C LEU A 56 9.86 15.59 22.19
N ASP A 57 8.84 16.25 22.73
CA ASP A 57 8.90 17.68 23.04
C ASP A 57 9.98 17.97 24.11
N ASN A 58 10.15 17.12 25.13
CA ASN A 58 11.22 17.23 26.10
C ASN A 58 12.60 16.99 25.47
N LYS A 59 12.74 15.98 24.60
CA LYS A 59 13.96 15.72 23.84
C LYS A 59 14.44 16.96 23.08
N ARG A 60 13.51 17.67 22.43
CA ARG A 60 13.79 18.91 21.71
C ARG A 60 14.14 20.07 22.64
N LYS A 61 13.40 20.24 23.74
CA LYS A 61 13.71 21.29 24.78
C LYS A 61 15.10 21.12 25.36
N ASN A 62 15.56 19.87 25.51
CA ASN A 62 16.92 19.57 26.03
C ASN A 62 18.03 19.78 25.00
N GLY A 63 17.71 20.02 23.72
CA GLY A 63 18.69 20.16 22.64
C GLY A 63 19.30 18.85 22.19
N ASP A 64 18.63 17.74 22.44
CA ASP A 64 19.08 16.41 22.02
C ASP A 64 19.00 16.25 20.49
N VAL A 65 19.74 15.29 19.92
CA VAL A 65 19.71 14.99 18.49
C VAL A 65 18.34 14.44 18.11
N LEU A 66 17.67 15.12 17.17
CA LEU A 66 16.34 14.73 16.69
C LEU A 66 16.43 13.75 15.53
N GLY A 67 15.51 12.77 15.50
CA GLY A 67 15.32 11.88 14.38
C GLY A 67 14.72 12.57 13.15
N LYS A 68 14.85 11.96 11.99
CA LYS A 68 14.35 12.50 10.69
C LYS A 68 12.84 12.70 10.64
N LEU A 69 12.10 11.91 11.43
CA LEU A 69 10.64 11.92 11.52
C LEU A 69 10.17 12.41 12.89
N HIS A 70 10.95 13.30 13.54
CA HIS A 70 10.66 13.80 14.88
C HIS A 70 9.22 14.34 14.99
N GLY A 71 8.40 13.68 15.83
CA GLY A 71 7.02 14.05 16.08
C GLY A 71 6.03 13.70 14.95
N VAL A 72 6.48 13.14 13.82
CA VAL A 72 5.60 12.81 12.70
C VAL A 72 4.63 11.72 13.12
N THR A 73 3.33 12.00 13.01
CA THR A 73 2.24 11.12 13.40
C THR A 73 1.92 10.16 12.25
N ILE A 74 2.11 8.85 12.48
CA ILE A 74 1.99 7.78 11.47
C ILE A 74 0.96 6.74 11.92
N ALA A 75 0.08 6.31 11.01
CA ALA A 75 -0.79 5.16 11.20
C ALA A 75 -0.24 3.93 10.48
N ILE A 76 -0.51 2.73 11.00
CA ILE A 76 -0.04 1.46 10.40
C ILE A 76 -1.21 0.53 10.10
N LYS A 77 -1.14 -0.24 9.01
CA LYS A 77 -2.17 -1.22 8.66
C LYS A 77 -2.19 -2.38 9.65
N ASP A 78 -3.37 -2.93 9.96
CA ASP A 78 -3.59 -4.06 10.89
C ASP A 78 -3.03 -5.42 10.42
N VAL A 79 -1.98 -5.39 9.61
CA VAL A 79 -1.11 -6.53 9.26
C VAL A 79 0.35 -6.27 9.63
N ILE A 80 0.66 -5.08 10.18
CA ILE A 80 2.00 -4.66 10.57
C ILE A 80 2.10 -4.78 12.09
N CYS A 81 2.99 -5.65 12.57
CA CYS A 81 3.16 -5.92 13.99
C CYS A 81 3.74 -4.72 14.74
N TYR A 82 3.08 -4.36 15.84
CA TYR A 82 3.59 -3.45 16.85
C TYR A 82 3.51 -4.14 18.22
N LYS A 83 4.63 -4.22 18.92
CA LYS A 83 4.75 -4.94 20.20
C LYS A 83 3.78 -4.39 21.24
N GLY A 84 3.05 -5.29 21.91
CA GLY A 84 2.09 -4.94 22.95
C GLY A 84 0.69 -4.57 22.42
N HIS A 85 0.53 -4.39 21.11
CA HIS A 85 -0.73 -4.04 20.48
C HIS A 85 -1.35 -5.20 19.71
N LYS A 86 -2.66 -5.12 19.49
CA LYS A 86 -3.36 -6.12 18.67
C LYS A 86 -2.92 -6.02 17.21
N VAL A 87 -2.79 -7.16 16.57
CA VAL A 87 -2.64 -7.29 15.14
C VAL A 87 -3.52 -8.44 14.67
N THR A 88 -4.64 -8.11 14.04
CA THR A 88 -5.69 -9.08 13.75
C THR A 88 -5.81 -9.43 12.28
N ALA A 89 -5.09 -8.71 11.40
CA ALA A 89 -5.27 -8.78 9.96
C ALA A 89 -6.74 -8.62 9.54
N ALA A 90 -7.50 -7.81 10.29
CA ALA A 90 -8.94 -7.61 10.16
C ALA A 90 -9.75 -8.94 10.10
N SER A 91 -9.28 -10.00 10.77
CA SER A 91 -9.80 -11.36 10.73
C SER A 91 -10.26 -11.86 12.09
N GLY A 92 -11.34 -12.62 12.10
CA GLY A 92 -11.81 -13.32 13.29
C GLY A 92 -10.83 -14.37 13.80
N ILE A 93 -10.01 -14.98 12.92
CA ILE A 93 -9.04 -16.01 13.30
C ILE A 93 -7.92 -15.48 14.20
N LEU A 94 -7.55 -14.19 14.07
CA LEU A 94 -6.56 -13.53 14.92
C LEU A 94 -7.19 -12.63 15.98
N LYS A 95 -8.49 -12.79 16.25
CA LYS A 95 -9.18 -12.02 17.30
C LYS A 95 -8.41 -12.13 18.63
N ASN A 96 -8.11 -10.97 19.23
CA ASN A 96 -7.39 -10.81 20.48
C ASN A 96 -5.91 -11.24 20.44
N PHE A 97 -5.33 -11.49 19.26
CA PHE A 97 -3.90 -11.72 19.18
C PHE A 97 -3.14 -10.40 19.41
N VAL A 98 -2.20 -10.43 20.36
CA VAL A 98 -1.32 -9.30 20.70
C VAL A 98 0.09 -9.64 20.24
N SER A 99 0.72 -8.74 19.50
CA SER A 99 2.08 -8.96 19.00
C SER A 99 3.10 -8.87 20.12
N ILE A 100 4.03 -9.83 20.15
CA ILE A 100 5.13 -9.88 21.14
C ILE A 100 6.38 -9.17 20.66
N TYR A 101 6.40 -8.69 19.42
CA TYR A 101 7.51 -7.94 18.81
C TYR A 101 6.97 -6.92 17.81
N SER A 102 7.77 -5.90 17.52
CA SER A 102 7.46 -4.93 16.45
C SER A 102 8.08 -5.37 15.13
N SER A 103 7.44 -4.99 14.04
CA SER A 103 8.04 -5.10 12.71
C SER A 103 9.28 -4.20 12.59
N THR A 104 10.21 -4.58 11.73
CA THR A 104 11.42 -3.78 11.49
C THR A 104 11.07 -2.34 11.04
N VAL A 105 10.03 -2.16 10.24
CA VAL A 105 9.60 -0.81 9.82
C VAL A 105 9.11 0.04 10.99
N VAL A 106 8.38 -0.54 11.95
CA VAL A 106 7.93 0.18 13.15
C VAL A 106 9.13 0.55 14.03
N GLU A 107 10.06 -0.37 14.26
CA GLU A 107 11.29 -0.08 15.03
C GLU A 107 12.09 1.07 14.39
N ASN A 108 12.27 1.05 13.06
CA ASN A 108 12.97 2.12 12.34
C ASN A 108 12.26 3.46 12.47
N LEU A 109 10.92 3.49 12.37
CA LEU A 109 10.14 4.72 12.56
C LEU A 109 10.28 5.28 13.97
N LEU A 110 10.21 4.43 14.99
CA LEU A 110 10.37 4.83 16.39
C LEU A 110 11.78 5.34 16.69
N GLN A 111 12.82 4.73 16.10
CA GLN A 111 14.21 5.19 16.22
C GLN A 111 14.43 6.58 15.61
N GLU A 112 13.68 6.94 14.58
CA GLU A 112 13.70 8.24 13.93
C GLU A 112 12.63 9.20 14.51
N ASP A 113 12.20 8.98 15.75
CA ASP A 113 11.29 9.82 16.53
C ASP A 113 9.86 9.95 15.96
N ALA A 114 9.39 9.02 15.17
CA ALA A 114 7.97 8.99 14.77
C ALA A 114 7.05 8.64 15.95
N ILE A 115 5.76 8.98 15.79
CA ILE A 115 4.68 8.64 16.72
C ILE A 115 3.70 7.74 15.98
N ILE A 116 3.49 6.51 16.47
CA ILE A 116 2.49 5.60 15.90
C ILE A 116 1.16 5.82 16.60
N ILE A 117 0.15 6.34 15.86
CA ILE A 117 -1.13 6.78 16.45
C ILE A 117 -2.20 5.69 16.52
N GLY A 118 -2.08 4.66 15.70
CA GLY A 118 -3.08 3.59 15.69
C GLY A 118 -2.90 2.59 14.56
N SER A 119 -3.71 1.53 14.63
CA SER A 119 -3.80 0.46 13.64
C SER A 119 -5.01 0.66 12.73
N CYS A 120 -4.78 0.67 11.42
CA CYS A 120 -5.79 0.94 10.40
C CYS A 120 -6.50 -0.33 9.93
N ASN A 121 -7.81 -0.21 9.71
CA ASN A 121 -8.66 -1.24 9.13
C ASN A 121 -8.21 -1.60 7.70
N CYS A 122 -8.44 -2.86 7.31
CA CYS A 122 -8.03 -3.37 6.00
C CYS A 122 -8.95 -4.51 5.55
N ASP A 123 -8.85 -4.96 4.31
CA ASP A 123 -9.41 -6.25 3.93
C ASP A 123 -8.72 -7.38 4.70
N GLU A 124 -9.47 -8.41 5.05
CA GLU A 124 -9.01 -9.57 5.83
C GLU A 124 -7.75 -10.21 5.20
N PHE A 125 -6.65 -10.31 5.98
CA PHE A 125 -5.33 -10.80 5.52
C PHE A 125 -4.81 -10.11 4.27
N ALA A 126 -5.13 -8.83 4.08
CA ALA A 126 -4.81 -8.07 2.88
C ALA A 126 -5.40 -8.68 1.59
N MET A 127 -6.49 -9.45 1.68
CA MET A 127 -7.16 -10.14 0.57
C MET A 127 -8.45 -9.43 0.18
N GLY A 128 -8.34 -8.46 -0.72
CA GLY A 128 -9.44 -7.67 -1.26
C GLY A 128 -8.92 -6.42 -1.94
N SER A 129 -9.83 -5.75 -2.65
CA SER A 129 -9.54 -4.54 -3.42
C SER A 129 -10.55 -3.41 -3.12
N THR A 130 -11.41 -3.58 -2.09
CA THR A 130 -12.48 -2.61 -1.78
C THR A 130 -12.55 -2.21 -0.32
N ASN A 131 -11.86 -2.93 0.57
CA ASN A 131 -11.94 -2.85 2.03
C ASN A 131 -13.36 -3.12 2.58
N GLU A 132 -14.06 -4.07 1.95
CA GLU A 132 -15.37 -4.56 2.40
C GLU A 132 -15.29 -5.90 3.13
N ASN A 133 -14.12 -6.57 3.08
CA ASN A 133 -13.89 -7.91 3.65
C ASN A 133 -13.26 -7.87 5.04
N SER A 134 -13.63 -6.92 5.88
CA SER A 134 -13.11 -6.78 7.25
C SER A 134 -14.12 -7.30 8.28
N VAL A 135 -13.65 -7.96 9.33
CA VAL A 135 -14.48 -8.33 10.50
C VAL A 135 -14.99 -7.09 11.25
N TYR A 136 -14.34 -5.95 11.09
CA TYR A 136 -14.72 -4.66 11.68
C TYR A 136 -15.68 -3.86 10.80
N GLY A 137 -16.09 -4.40 9.66
CA GLY A 137 -16.92 -3.71 8.69
C GLY A 137 -16.09 -2.90 7.67
N ARG A 138 -16.78 -2.38 6.65
CA ARG A 138 -16.14 -1.65 5.55
C ARG A 138 -15.55 -0.32 5.99
N VAL A 139 -14.51 0.11 5.32
CA VAL A 139 -13.99 1.48 5.37
C VAL A 139 -14.75 2.34 4.35
N ARG A 140 -15.11 3.56 4.73
CA ARG A 140 -15.81 4.52 3.88
C ARG A 140 -14.83 5.50 3.25
N ASN A 141 -15.04 5.84 1.99
CA ASN A 141 -14.26 6.88 1.33
C ASN A 141 -14.67 8.26 1.90
N ALA A 142 -13.73 9.08 2.33
CA ALA A 142 -14.04 10.36 2.97
C ALA A 142 -14.59 11.42 2.01
N LEU A 143 -14.42 11.25 0.67
CA LEU A 143 -15.01 12.15 -0.32
C LEU A 143 -16.47 11.79 -0.63
N ASP A 144 -16.83 10.52 -0.54
CA ASP A 144 -18.21 10.02 -0.71
C ASP A 144 -18.34 8.69 0.04
N GLU A 145 -19.06 8.71 1.17
CA GLU A 145 -19.21 7.57 2.06
C GLU A 145 -19.94 6.37 1.43
N ASN A 146 -20.66 6.56 0.33
CA ASN A 146 -21.31 5.47 -0.39
C ASN A 146 -20.33 4.67 -1.25
N LYS A 147 -19.16 5.24 -1.53
CA LYS A 147 -18.13 4.64 -2.36
C LYS A 147 -17.11 3.86 -1.56
N VAL A 148 -16.45 2.91 -2.26
CA VAL A 148 -15.35 2.14 -1.69
C VAL A 148 -14.12 3.02 -1.50
N SER A 149 -13.34 2.73 -0.45
CA SER A 149 -12.04 3.36 -0.20
C SER A 149 -10.93 2.79 -1.09
N GLY A 150 -11.22 1.69 -1.79
CA GLY A 150 -10.17 0.81 -2.31
C GLY A 150 -9.56 -0.05 -1.21
N GLY A 151 -8.79 -1.04 -1.62
CA GLY A 151 -8.21 -2.04 -0.72
C GLY A 151 -6.95 -2.72 -1.30
N SER A 152 -6.36 -3.50 -0.46
CA SER A 152 -6.74 -3.91 0.91
C SER A 152 -6.37 -2.91 2.00
N SER A 153 -5.63 -1.81 1.74
CA SER A 153 -5.19 -0.84 2.74
C SER A 153 -6.11 0.40 2.80
N GLY A 154 -7.44 0.19 2.70
CA GLY A 154 -8.41 1.29 2.64
C GLY A 154 -8.39 2.17 3.89
N GLY A 155 -8.29 1.59 5.10
CA GLY A 155 -8.18 2.36 6.33
C GLY A 155 -6.94 3.26 6.38
N SER A 156 -5.79 2.75 5.92
CA SER A 156 -4.55 3.53 5.81
C SER A 156 -4.70 4.70 4.83
N ALA A 157 -5.32 4.46 3.66
CA ALA A 157 -5.56 5.51 2.67
C ALA A 157 -6.52 6.58 3.20
N VAL A 158 -7.65 6.18 3.78
CA VAL A 158 -8.64 7.11 4.33
C VAL A 158 -8.09 7.89 5.53
N ALA A 159 -7.20 7.29 6.34
CA ALA A 159 -6.55 8.00 7.44
C ALA A 159 -5.74 9.22 6.96
N VAL A 160 -5.05 9.10 5.83
CA VAL A 160 -4.34 10.24 5.21
C VAL A 160 -5.30 11.18 4.50
N GLN A 161 -6.23 10.64 3.70
CA GLN A 161 -7.23 11.42 2.95
C GLN A 161 -8.05 12.35 3.85
N ALA A 162 -8.49 11.86 5.01
CA ALA A 162 -9.32 12.59 5.96
C ALA A 162 -8.52 13.41 6.98
N GLY A 163 -7.17 13.48 6.85
CA GLY A 163 -6.33 14.24 7.78
C GLY A 163 -6.28 13.68 9.19
N LEU A 164 -6.37 12.35 9.35
CA LEU A 164 -6.34 11.66 10.65
C LEU A 164 -4.93 11.28 11.10
N CYS A 165 -3.96 11.41 10.21
CA CYS A 165 -2.51 11.29 10.44
C CYS A 165 -1.76 11.99 9.31
N MET A 166 -0.45 12.20 9.45
CA MET A 166 0.36 12.82 8.39
C MET A 166 0.68 11.82 7.27
N VAL A 167 1.04 10.61 7.64
CA VAL A 167 1.45 9.52 6.74
C VAL A 167 0.89 8.21 7.30
N SER A 168 0.64 7.25 6.43
CA SER A 168 0.31 5.89 6.89
C SER A 168 1.07 4.82 6.13
N LEU A 169 1.29 3.68 6.78
CA LEU A 169 1.83 2.48 6.14
C LEU A 169 0.70 1.52 5.77
N GLY A 170 0.80 0.99 4.56
CA GLY A 170 -0.03 -0.09 4.05
C GLY A 170 0.80 -1.30 3.64
N SER A 171 0.16 -2.30 3.04
CA SER A 171 0.83 -3.40 2.36
C SER A 171 0.29 -3.53 0.93
N ASP A 172 1.17 -3.84 -0.02
CA ASP A 172 0.86 -3.97 -1.44
C ASP A 172 1.35 -5.32 -1.96
N THR A 173 0.41 -6.21 -2.24
CA THR A 173 0.65 -7.53 -2.82
C THR A 173 0.24 -7.57 -4.29
N GLY A 174 -0.76 -6.77 -4.66
CA GLY A 174 -1.29 -6.68 -6.02
C GLY A 174 -1.88 -5.30 -6.37
N GLY A 175 -1.49 -4.26 -5.63
CA GLY A 175 -2.04 -2.91 -5.80
C GLY A 175 -2.62 -2.31 -4.53
N SER A 176 -2.54 -3.04 -3.41
CA SER A 176 -3.25 -2.69 -2.16
C SER A 176 -2.74 -1.43 -1.43
N VAL A 177 -1.79 -0.70 -2.01
CA VAL A 177 -1.41 0.68 -1.66
C VAL A 177 -1.82 1.62 -2.80
N ARG A 178 -1.50 1.29 -4.03
CA ARG A 178 -1.69 2.18 -5.19
C ARG A 178 -3.16 2.38 -5.54
N GLN A 179 -3.97 1.32 -5.54
CA GLN A 179 -5.40 1.42 -5.83
C GLN A 179 -6.15 2.26 -4.78
N PRO A 180 -6.06 2.00 -3.45
CA PRO A 180 -6.74 2.86 -2.48
C PRO A 180 -6.18 4.29 -2.47
N ALA A 181 -4.90 4.52 -2.82
CA ALA A 181 -4.37 5.87 -3.02
C ALA A 181 -5.07 6.59 -4.16
N ASP A 182 -5.29 5.92 -5.29
CA ASP A 182 -6.01 6.46 -6.44
C ASP A 182 -7.45 6.84 -6.08
N PHE A 183 -8.20 5.92 -5.46
CA PHE A 183 -9.58 6.12 -5.06
C PHE A 183 -9.76 7.21 -3.98
N CYS A 184 -8.75 7.41 -3.14
CA CYS A 184 -8.75 8.43 -2.11
C CYS A 184 -8.11 9.77 -2.53
N GLY A 185 -7.53 9.86 -3.73
CA GLY A 185 -6.91 11.08 -4.24
C GLY A 185 -5.62 11.49 -3.50
N ILE A 186 -4.84 10.52 -3.06
CA ILE A 186 -3.56 10.70 -2.35
C ILE A 186 -2.42 9.97 -3.07
N VAL A 187 -1.19 10.24 -2.65
CA VAL A 187 -0.01 9.53 -3.14
C VAL A 187 0.10 8.16 -2.46
N GLY A 188 0.32 7.10 -3.25
CA GLY A 188 0.59 5.76 -2.72
C GLY A 188 1.78 5.12 -3.42
N ILE A 189 2.86 4.85 -2.67
CA ILE A 189 4.09 4.25 -3.21
C ILE A 189 4.29 2.82 -2.72
N LYS A 190 4.55 1.93 -3.67
CA LYS A 190 5.05 0.58 -3.46
C LYS A 190 6.52 0.53 -3.88
N PRO A 191 7.47 0.30 -2.94
CA PRO A 191 8.89 0.16 -3.28
C PRO A 191 9.17 -1.11 -4.08
N SER A 192 10.39 -1.26 -4.58
CA SER A 192 10.86 -2.51 -5.18
C SER A 192 10.77 -3.66 -4.19
N TYR A 193 10.49 -4.87 -4.70
CA TYR A 193 10.55 -6.06 -3.85
C TYR A 193 11.94 -6.24 -3.25
N GLY A 194 12.01 -6.29 -1.93
CA GLY A 194 13.25 -6.39 -1.18
C GLY A 194 13.89 -5.05 -0.77
N SER A 195 13.27 -3.90 -1.06
CA SER A 195 13.75 -2.59 -0.56
C SER A 195 13.37 -2.33 0.90
N VAL A 196 12.24 -2.88 1.34
CA VAL A 196 11.71 -2.76 2.71
C VAL A 196 11.53 -4.13 3.31
N SER A 197 11.93 -4.30 4.57
CA SER A 197 11.78 -5.58 5.29
C SER A 197 10.31 -5.95 5.49
N ARG A 198 10.03 -7.25 5.33
CA ARG A 198 8.73 -7.86 5.65
C ARG A 198 8.70 -8.51 7.03
N ASN A 199 9.78 -8.39 7.81
CA ASN A 199 9.80 -8.88 9.19
C ASN A 199 8.70 -8.18 10.00
N GLY A 200 7.79 -8.97 10.59
CA GLY A 200 6.63 -8.46 11.31
C GLY A 200 5.47 -8.00 10.43
N LEU A 201 5.48 -8.31 9.13
CA LEU A 201 4.32 -8.20 8.26
C LEU A 201 3.58 -9.55 8.22
N ILE A 202 2.28 -9.57 8.55
CA ILE A 202 1.44 -10.76 8.37
C ILE A 202 1.33 -11.07 6.89
N ALA A 203 1.82 -12.25 6.48
CA ALA A 203 1.94 -12.62 5.08
C ALA A 203 0.60 -12.98 4.43
N TYR A 204 0.35 -12.40 3.26
CA TYR A 204 -0.58 -12.90 2.26
C TYR A 204 0.16 -13.79 1.25
N ALA A 205 1.03 -13.20 0.44
CA ALA A 205 1.84 -13.90 -0.55
C ALA A 205 3.29 -13.41 -0.47
N SER A 206 4.15 -14.21 0.15
CA SER A 206 5.50 -13.80 0.58
C SER A 206 6.42 -13.36 -0.56
N SER A 207 6.20 -13.85 -1.79
CA SER A 207 6.99 -13.45 -2.96
C SER A 207 6.49 -12.16 -3.65
N PHE A 208 5.44 -11.52 -3.09
CA PHE A 208 4.81 -10.30 -3.60
C PHE A 208 4.68 -9.19 -2.55
N ASP A 209 4.40 -9.55 -1.29
CA ASP A 209 4.08 -8.60 -0.22
C ASP A 209 5.17 -7.54 -0.07
N GLN A 210 4.77 -6.26 -0.06
CA GLN A 210 5.62 -5.12 0.24
C GLN A 210 4.88 -4.15 1.16
N ILE A 211 5.59 -3.58 2.14
CA ILE A 211 5.08 -2.44 2.89
C ILE A 211 5.26 -1.19 2.01
N GLY A 212 4.18 -0.42 1.86
CA GLY A 212 4.15 0.81 1.11
C GLY A 212 3.62 1.98 1.95
N ILE A 213 3.66 3.17 1.38
CA ILE A 213 3.46 4.43 2.08
C ILE A 213 2.33 5.21 1.41
N PHE A 214 1.45 5.80 2.22
CA PHE A 214 0.48 6.80 1.80
C PHE A 214 0.86 8.18 2.37
N SER A 215 0.77 9.20 1.54
CA SER A 215 1.04 10.59 1.92
C SER A 215 0.29 11.56 1.01
N ASN A 216 0.25 12.85 1.37
CA ASN A 216 -0.35 13.88 0.53
C ASN A 216 0.59 14.39 -0.58
N ASN A 217 1.88 14.11 -0.49
CA ASN A 217 2.90 14.56 -1.44
C ASN A 217 4.05 13.54 -1.56
N VAL A 218 4.81 13.64 -2.64
CA VAL A 218 5.92 12.73 -2.95
C VAL A 218 7.11 12.90 -1.98
N ALA A 219 7.31 14.12 -1.48
CA ALA A 219 8.43 14.44 -0.59
C ALA A 219 8.31 13.72 0.76
N ASP A 220 7.10 13.67 1.33
CA ASP A 220 6.84 12.98 2.59
C ASP A 220 6.95 11.45 2.42
N ALA A 221 6.44 10.91 1.31
CA ALA A 221 6.65 9.50 0.98
C ALA A 221 8.14 9.15 0.89
N ALA A 222 8.95 10.01 0.25
CA ALA A 222 10.40 9.81 0.13
C ALA A 222 11.13 9.86 1.48
N LYS A 223 10.74 10.80 2.37
CA LYS A 223 11.31 10.88 3.74
C LYS A 223 11.04 9.59 4.54
N VAL A 224 9.81 9.10 4.50
CA VAL A 224 9.43 7.87 5.22
C VAL A 224 10.09 6.65 4.59
N MET A 225 10.16 6.57 3.25
CA MET A 225 10.82 5.46 2.55
C MET A 225 12.32 5.38 2.88
N GLU A 226 13.01 6.53 3.04
CA GLU A 226 14.42 6.56 3.48
C GLU A 226 14.60 5.90 4.85
N VAL A 227 13.63 6.05 5.75
CA VAL A 227 13.69 5.50 7.11
C VAL A 227 13.38 4.01 7.14
N ILE A 228 12.36 3.56 6.40
CA ILE A 228 11.91 2.17 6.47
C ILE A 228 12.67 1.22 5.53
N SER A 229 13.45 1.75 4.58
CA SER A 229 14.24 0.95 3.63
C SER A 229 15.62 0.63 4.19
N GLY A 230 16.14 -0.54 3.84
CA GLY A 230 17.50 -0.91 4.18
C GLY A 230 17.64 -2.36 4.67
N PRO A 231 18.88 -2.76 5.04
CA PRO A 231 19.20 -4.13 5.40
C PRO A 231 18.46 -4.59 6.67
N ASP A 232 18.07 -5.86 6.68
CA ASP A 232 17.48 -6.51 7.84
C ASP A 232 17.93 -7.97 7.91
N ARG A 233 18.49 -8.37 9.07
CA ARG A 233 18.92 -9.76 9.31
C ARG A 233 17.76 -10.76 9.44
N PHE A 234 16.53 -10.27 9.66
CA PHE A 234 15.35 -11.10 9.85
C PHE A 234 14.56 -11.36 8.56
N ASP A 235 14.92 -10.69 7.45
CA ASP A 235 14.33 -10.94 6.14
C ASP A 235 15.43 -11.16 5.09
N SER A 236 15.60 -12.42 4.69
CA SER A 236 16.62 -12.83 3.71
C SER A 236 16.37 -12.29 2.30
N THR A 237 15.19 -11.73 2.02
CA THR A 237 14.83 -11.17 0.71
C THR A 237 15.16 -9.68 0.58
N VAL A 238 15.53 -9.03 1.68
CA VAL A 238 15.88 -7.61 1.70
C VAL A 238 17.28 -7.40 1.12
N HIS A 239 17.44 -6.34 0.34
CA HIS A 239 18.73 -5.88 -0.14
C HIS A 239 19.62 -5.46 1.04
N GLN A 240 20.83 -6.04 1.12
CA GLN A 240 21.75 -5.78 2.23
C GLN A 240 22.51 -4.45 2.10
N GLN A 241 22.33 -3.71 1.03
CA GLN A 241 22.92 -2.39 0.83
C GLN A 241 21.96 -1.29 1.32
N LYS A 242 22.52 -0.25 1.95
CA LYS A 242 21.73 0.95 2.29
C LYS A 242 21.22 1.61 1.00
N GLN A 243 19.96 1.96 1.01
CA GLN A 243 19.35 2.72 -0.08
C GLN A 243 19.95 4.15 -0.14
N PRO A 244 20.00 4.79 -1.33
CA PRO A 244 20.39 6.19 -1.44
C PRO A 244 19.51 7.08 -0.55
N PRO A 245 20.05 8.20 -0.04
CA PRO A 245 19.26 9.16 0.73
C PRO A 245 18.24 9.87 -0.17
N PHE A 246 17.03 9.35 -0.25
CA PHE A 246 15.96 9.87 -1.11
C PHE A 246 15.61 11.34 -0.82
N ARG A 247 15.83 11.78 0.43
CA ARG A 247 15.62 13.17 0.83
C ARG A 247 16.55 14.16 0.12
N ASN A 248 17.82 13.86 0.01
CA ASN A 248 18.81 14.78 -0.61
C ASN A 248 18.53 15.01 -2.09
N PHE A 249 17.85 14.10 -2.70
CA PHE A 249 17.45 14.13 -4.07
C PHE A 249 16.34 15.19 -4.36
N LEU A 250 15.32 15.30 -3.52
CA LEU A 250 14.28 16.33 -3.67
C LEU A 250 14.84 17.74 -3.53
N GLN A 251 15.95 17.90 -2.79
CA GLN A 251 16.67 19.18 -2.65
C GLN A 251 17.58 19.49 -3.85
N SER A 252 18.05 18.49 -4.58
CA SER A 252 18.94 18.68 -5.74
C SER A 252 18.22 19.11 -7.02
N GLN A 253 16.90 19.16 -7.03
CA GLN A 253 16.07 19.53 -8.20
C GLN A 253 16.09 21.02 -8.59
N LYS A 254 16.96 21.84 -8.00
CA LYS A 254 17.16 23.23 -8.43
C LYS A 254 17.88 23.36 -9.78
N LYS A 255 18.32 22.26 -10.41
CA LYS A 255 18.90 22.24 -11.76
C LYS A 255 17.83 21.83 -12.78
N LYS A 256 17.83 22.50 -13.95
CA LYS A 256 16.99 22.27 -15.12
C LYS A 256 16.60 20.78 -15.27
N SER A 257 15.33 20.49 -15.41
CA SER A 257 14.79 19.13 -15.44
C SER A 257 15.54 18.21 -16.41
N ASP A 258 15.94 17.05 -15.92
CA ASP A 258 16.41 15.97 -16.79
C ASP A 258 15.24 15.58 -17.74
N SER A 259 15.54 15.39 -19.02
CA SER A 259 14.58 14.80 -19.95
C SER A 259 14.43 13.32 -19.64
N TYR A 260 13.19 12.82 -19.57
CA TYR A 260 12.88 11.40 -19.35
C TYR A 260 12.29 10.78 -20.59
N ARG A 261 12.65 9.52 -20.85
CA ARG A 261 12.03 8.66 -21.87
C ARG A 261 10.94 7.85 -21.19
N VAL A 262 9.70 8.15 -21.52
CA VAL A 262 8.52 7.59 -20.87
C VAL A 262 7.74 6.72 -21.86
N ALA A 263 7.57 5.45 -21.54
CA ALA A 263 6.72 4.56 -22.31
C ALA A 263 5.28 4.60 -21.78
N VAL A 264 4.34 4.53 -22.71
CA VAL A 264 2.90 4.39 -22.43
C VAL A 264 2.43 3.05 -22.97
N LEU A 265 1.83 2.22 -22.13
CA LEU A 265 1.37 0.89 -22.56
C LEU A 265 0.08 0.99 -23.37
N LYS A 266 0.15 0.89 -24.70
CA LYS A 266 -0.99 0.98 -25.61
C LYS A 266 -2.09 -0.02 -25.26
N ASN A 267 -1.74 -1.30 -25.08
CA ASN A 267 -2.70 -2.36 -24.75
C ASN A 267 -3.45 -2.10 -23.41
N ALA A 268 -2.80 -1.43 -22.44
CA ALA A 268 -3.45 -1.03 -21.21
C ALA A 268 -4.50 0.07 -21.46
N LEU A 269 -4.19 1.04 -22.31
CA LEU A 269 -5.11 2.14 -22.66
C LEU A 269 -6.24 1.71 -23.61
N GLU A 270 -6.04 0.66 -24.39
CA GLU A 270 -7.05 0.10 -25.28
C GLU A 270 -7.92 -0.97 -24.63
N HIS A 271 -7.64 -1.33 -23.35
CA HIS A 271 -8.40 -2.34 -22.66
C HIS A 271 -9.86 -1.89 -22.48
N LYS A 272 -10.80 -2.78 -22.82
CA LYS A 272 -12.25 -2.51 -22.87
C LYS A 272 -12.89 -2.09 -21.53
N SER A 273 -12.26 -2.40 -20.41
CA SER A 273 -12.73 -2.04 -19.07
C SER A 273 -12.28 -0.64 -18.64
N LEU A 274 -11.38 0.00 -19.39
CA LEU A 274 -10.86 1.31 -19.01
C LEU A 274 -11.88 2.40 -19.31
N ASP A 275 -12.14 3.24 -18.32
CA ASP A 275 -12.95 4.44 -18.43
C ASP A 275 -12.38 5.39 -19.50
N THR A 276 -13.28 5.96 -20.31
CA THR A 276 -12.89 6.79 -21.47
C THR A 276 -12.28 8.13 -21.06
N GLU A 277 -12.71 8.70 -19.93
CA GLU A 277 -12.16 9.95 -19.41
C GLU A 277 -10.75 9.72 -18.84
N ILE A 278 -10.53 8.61 -18.14
CA ILE A 278 -9.20 8.21 -17.68
C ILE A 278 -8.26 8.02 -18.87
N LYS A 279 -8.68 7.25 -19.87
CA LYS A 279 -7.91 7.04 -21.11
C LYS A 279 -7.49 8.36 -21.76
N LYS A 280 -8.46 9.28 -21.96
CA LYS A 280 -8.23 10.59 -22.56
C LYS A 280 -7.17 11.40 -21.79
N ASN A 281 -7.29 11.47 -20.46
CA ASN A 281 -6.38 12.26 -19.64
C ASN A 281 -4.94 11.71 -19.64
N ILE A 282 -4.75 10.39 -19.76
CA ILE A 282 -3.40 9.82 -19.88
C ILE A 282 -2.77 10.16 -21.22
N TYR A 283 -3.52 10.11 -22.32
CA TYR A 283 -3.01 10.57 -23.62
C TYR A 283 -2.65 12.06 -23.60
N GLU A 284 -3.51 12.89 -23.00
CA GLU A 284 -3.21 14.32 -22.85
C GLU A 284 -1.95 14.56 -22.01
N LEU A 285 -1.74 13.79 -20.95
CA LEU A 285 -0.53 13.86 -20.14
C LEU A 285 0.72 13.50 -20.97
N ALA A 286 0.66 12.44 -21.77
CA ALA A 286 1.76 12.05 -22.64
C ALA A 286 2.13 13.16 -23.64
N GLU A 287 1.14 13.83 -24.23
CA GLU A 287 1.38 14.97 -25.13
C GLU A 287 1.93 16.21 -24.40
N LEU A 288 1.51 16.46 -23.15
CA LEU A 288 2.06 17.55 -22.34
C LEU A 288 3.52 17.26 -21.99
N LEU A 289 3.87 16.04 -21.62
CA LEU A 289 5.25 15.62 -21.35
C LEU A 289 6.16 15.86 -22.57
N LYS A 290 5.68 15.54 -23.79
CA LYS A 290 6.42 15.86 -25.04
C LYS A 290 6.68 17.36 -25.19
N LYS A 291 5.65 18.19 -24.95
CA LYS A 291 5.78 19.65 -25.06
C LYS A 291 6.79 20.21 -24.06
N ASP A 292 6.91 19.60 -22.90
CA ASP A 292 7.82 20.03 -21.85
C ASP A 292 9.25 19.45 -21.99
N GLY A 293 9.51 18.74 -23.12
CA GLY A 293 10.84 18.27 -23.48
C GLY A 293 11.20 16.87 -23.03
N HIS A 294 10.21 16.09 -22.58
CA HIS A 294 10.36 14.65 -22.35
C HIS A 294 10.08 13.87 -23.65
N GLU A 295 10.63 12.66 -23.76
CA GLU A 295 10.31 11.75 -24.84
C GLU A 295 9.18 10.82 -24.40
N THR A 296 8.08 10.73 -25.14
CA THR A 296 7.00 9.76 -24.87
C THR A 296 6.74 8.90 -26.07
N GLU A 297 6.60 7.60 -25.86
CA GLU A 297 6.34 6.60 -26.91
C GLU A 297 5.29 5.60 -26.45
N GLU A 298 4.34 5.28 -27.33
CA GLU A 298 3.42 4.18 -27.12
C GLU A 298 4.08 2.86 -27.46
N ILE A 299 4.07 1.90 -26.54
CA ILE A 299 4.61 0.57 -26.75
C ILE A 299 3.54 -0.51 -26.57
N GLU A 300 3.68 -1.61 -27.31
CA GLU A 300 2.83 -2.79 -27.15
C GLU A 300 3.42 -3.74 -26.11
N PHE A 301 2.51 -4.35 -25.33
CA PHE A 301 2.86 -5.32 -24.31
C PHE A 301 2.01 -6.59 -24.47
N GLY A 302 2.53 -7.57 -25.21
CA GLY A 302 1.80 -8.76 -25.63
C GLY A 302 1.40 -9.75 -24.52
N LEU A 303 1.80 -9.52 -23.26
CA LEU A 303 1.51 -10.42 -22.14
C LEU A 303 0.44 -9.89 -21.18
N ILE A 304 -0.28 -8.82 -21.54
CA ILE A 304 -1.24 -8.15 -20.65
C ILE A 304 -2.34 -9.10 -20.15
N ASP A 305 -2.85 -9.97 -21.02
CA ASP A 305 -3.93 -10.91 -20.69
C ASP A 305 -3.50 -12.03 -19.71
N PHE A 306 -2.20 -12.24 -19.55
CA PHE A 306 -1.65 -13.24 -18.63
C PHE A 306 -1.31 -12.70 -17.25
N ILE A 307 -1.33 -11.38 -17.07
CA ILE A 307 -0.93 -10.72 -15.83
C ILE A 307 -1.83 -11.15 -14.67
N VAL A 308 -3.15 -10.94 -14.80
CA VAL A 308 -4.13 -11.26 -13.74
C VAL A 308 -4.19 -12.76 -13.44
N PRO A 309 -4.31 -13.66 -14.44
CA PRO A 309 -4.29 -15.09 -14.17
C PRO A 309 -3.02 -15.57 -13.46
N ALA A 310 -1.84 -15.14 -13.90
CA ALA A 310 -0.58 -15.54 -13.28
C ALA A 310 -0.50 -15.05 -11.82
N TYR A 311 -0.93 -13.82 -11.56
CA TYR A 311 -0.97 -13.26 -10.21
C TYR A 311 -1.86 -14.08 -9.28
N TYR A 312 -3.12 -14.34 -9.65
CA TYR A 312 -4.04 -15.05 -8.77
C TYR A 312 -3.65 -16.51 -8.54
N VAL A 313 -3.11 -17.20 -9.54
CA VAL A 313 -2.60 -18.56 -9.39
C VAL A 313 -1.47 -18.61 -8.35
N ILE A 314 -0.46 -17.74 -8.47
CA ILE A 314 0.69 -17.74 -7.57
C ILE A 314 0.29 -17.28 -6.17
N THR A 315 -0.43 -16.18 -6.06
CA THR A 315 -0.76 -15.60 -4.75
C THR A 315 -1.73 -16.47 -3.95
N THR A 316 -2.69 -17.14 -4.59
CA THR A 316 -3.59 -18.07 -3.88
C THR A 316 -2.85 -19.34 -3.43
N ALA A 317 -1.90 -19.84 -4.22
CA ALA A 317 -1.03 -20.95 -3.83
C ALA A 317 -0.21 -20.60 -2.58
N GLU A 318 0.42 -19.42 -2.57
CA GLU A 318 1.17 -18.92 -1.40
C GLU A 318 0.27 -18.64 -0.20
N ALA A 319 -0.92 -18.07 -0.40
CA ALA A 319 -1.90 -17.85 0.65
C ALA A 319 -2.33 -19.16 1.33
N SER A 320 -2.63 -20.19 0.54
CA SER A 320 -2.98 -21.51 1.08
C SER A 320 -1.91 -22.06 2.00
N SER A 321 -0.63 -21.94 1.61
CA SER A 321 0.52 -22.33 2.45
C SER A 321 0.69 -21.43 3.65
N ASN A 322 0.70 -20.10 3.47
CA ASN A 322 0.95 -19.14 4.54
C ASN A 322 -0.13 -19.19 5.63
N LEU A 323 -1.40 -19.31 5.25
CA LEU A 323 -2.51 -19.30 6.21
C LEU A 323 -2.75 -20.66 6.88
N SER A 324 -2.02 -21.71 6.51
CA SER A 324 -2.09 -23.03 7.16
C SER A 324 -1.69 -22.98 8.64
N ARG A 325 -0.84 -22.01 9.03
CA ARG A 325 -0.37 -21.80 10.42
C ARG A 325 -1.45 -21.32 11.39
N TYR A 326 -2.55 -20.77 10.88
CA TYR A 326 -3.66 -20.28 11.71
C TYR A 326 -4.67 -21.40 11.97
N ASP A 327 -4.37 -22.22 12.94
CA ASP A 327 -5.08 -23.44 13.30
C ASP A 327 -5.89 -23.34 14.61
N GLY A 328 -5.71 -22.23 15.35
CA GLY A 328 -6.36 -21.98 16.65
C GLY A 328 -5.77 -22.73 17.83
N VAL A 329 -4.66 -23.49 17.63
CA VAL A 329 -4.03 -24.26 18.72
C VAL A 329 -3.11 -23.38 19.55
N ARG A 330 -2.26 -22.58 18.92
CA ARG A 330 -1.20 -21.80 19.59
C ARG A 330 -1.62 -20.38 19.91
N TYR A 331 -2.47 -19.78 19.08
CA TYR A 331 -2.91 -18.39 19.21
C TYR A 331 -4.16 -18.14 18.35
N GLY A 332 -4.82 -17.01 18.60
CA GLY A 332 -5.99 -16.57 17.85
C GLY A 332 -7.29 -17.23 18.30
N TYR A 333 -8.27 -17.25 17.40
CA TYR A 333 -9.57 -17.85 17.64
C TYR A 333 -9.49 -19.37 17.65
N CYS A 334 -10.15 -19.97 18.63
CA CYS A 334 -10.26 -21.42 18.79
C CYS A 334 -11.74 -21.78 19.03
N ASN A 335 -12.25 -22.75 18.27
CA ASN A 335 -13.53 -23.34 18.56
C ASN A 335 -13.40 -24.26 19.78
N LYS A 336 -14.12 -23.93 20.87
CA LYS A 336 -14.00 -24.67 22.15
C LYS A 336 -14.79 -25.96 22.18
N ASN A 337 -15.60 -26.26 21.18
CA ASN A 337 -16.36 -27.51 21.10
C ASN A 337 -15.43 -28.60 20.54
N THR A 338 -14.83 -29.38 21.45
CA THR A 338 -13.82 -30.42 21.13
C THR A 338 -14.38 -31.84 21.10
N ASP A 339 -15.69 -32.02 21.38
CA ASP A 339 -16.32 -33.35 21.54
C ASP A 339 -16.34 -34.19 20.24
N GLU A 340 -16.16 -33.52 19.09
CA GLU A 340 -16.22 -34.14 17.76
C GLU A 340 -14.86 -34.57 17.18
N GLY A 341 -13.80 -34.46 17.99
CA GLY A 341 -12.45 -34.86 17.60
C GLY A 341 -11.63 -33.79 16.83
N LEU A 342 -10.34 -34.11 16.61
CA LEU A 342 -9.34 -33.15 16.14
C LEU A 342 -9.62 -32.59 14.74
N VAL A 343 -10.12 -33.40 13.83
CA VAL A 343 -10.41 -32.98 12.45
C VAL A 343 -11.53 -31.93 12.43
N GLU A 344 -12.59 -32.18 13.18
CA GLU A 344 -13.72 -31.24 13.27
C GLU A 344 -13.33 -29.96 14.05
N PHE A 345 -12.45 -30.08 15.04
CA PHE A 345 -11.85 -28.92 15.71
C PHE A 345 -11.19 -27.97 14.71
N TYR A 346 -10.28 -28.46 13.86
CA TYR A 346 -9.62 -27.64 12.85
C TYR A 346 -10.61 -27.08 11.82
N LYS A 347 -11.52 -27.89 11.32
CA LYS A 347 -12.54 -27.45 10.36
C LYS A 347 -13.38 -26.31 10.90
N LYS A 348 -13.94 -26.47 12.11
CA LYS A 348 -14.80 -25.46 12.75
C LYS A 348 -14.04 -24.20 13.08
N THR A 349 -12.85 -24.32 13.65
CA THR A 349 -11.98 -23.16 13.96
C THR A 349 -11.73 -22.32 12.72
N ARG A 350 -11.27 -22.95 11.64
CA ARG A 350 -10.92 -22.23 10.39
C ARG A 350 -12.16 -21.73 9.65
N SER A 351 -13.24 -22.51 9.62
CA SER A 351 -14.48 -22.11 8.94
C SER A 351 -15.16 -20.91 9.59
N GLN A 352 -15.08 -20.80 10.92
CA GLN A 352 -15.67 -19.70 11.69
C GLN A 352 -14.71 -18.52 11.82
N GLY A 353 -13.39 -18.78 11.88
CA GLY A 353 -12.38 -17.76 12.06
C GLY A 353 -12.07 -16.95 10.80
N PHE A 354 -12.12 -17.59 9.62
CA PHE A 354 -11.86 -16.92 8.34
C PHE A 354 -13.13 -16.44 7.64
N GLY A 355 -13.06 -15.28 7.02
CA GLY A 355 -14.09 -14.72 6.16
C GLY A 355 -14.22 -15.44 4.81
N LYS A 356 -15.24 -15.06 4.06
CA LYS A 356 -15.64 -15.73 2.81
C LYS A 356 -14.56 -15.66 1.73
N GLU A 357 -13.95 -14.48 1.53
CA GLU A 357 -12.95 -14.27 0.47
C GLU A 357 -11.65 -15.01 0.78
N VAL A 358 -11.18 -14.96 2.02
CA VAL A 358 -9.99 -15.71 2.46
C VAL A 358 -10.17 -17.21 2.26
N LYS A 359 -11.33 -17.75 2.65
CA LYS A 359 -11.66 -19.18 2.42
C LYS A 359 -11.63 -19.55 0.93
N ARG A 360 -12.18 -18.68 0.06
CA ARG A 360 -12.15 -18.87 -1.39
C ARG A 360 -10.72 -18.98 -1.92
N ARG A 361 -9.83 -18.06 -1.50
CA ARG A 361 -8.42 -18.04 -1.93
C ARG A 361 -7.64 -19.22 -1.39
N ILE A 362 -7.89 -19.66 -0.15
CA ILE A 362 -7.29 -20.89 0.42
C ILE A 362 -7.70 -22.11 -0.40
N MET A 363 -8.98 -22.25 -0.73
CA MET A 363 -9.48 -23.38 -1.54
C MET A 363 -8.90 -23.38 -2.95
N LEU A 364 -8.86 -22.21 -3.61
CA LEU A 364 -8.26 -22.07 -4.94
C LEU A 364 -6.77 -22.42 -4.91
N GLY A 365 -6.03 -21.95 -3.91
CA GLY A 365 -4.61 -22.25 -3.75
C GLY A 365 -4.35 -23.73 -3.48
N THR A 366 -5.19 -24.36 -2.66
CA THR A 366 -5.13 -25.82 -2.42
C THR A 366 -5.35 -26.61 -3.70
N PHE A 367 -6.31 -26.20 -4.53
CA PHE A 367 -6.54 -26.80 -5.85
C PHE A 367 -5.33 -26.63 -6.77
N VAL A 368 -4.80 -25.42 -6.89
CA VAL A 368 -3.63 -25.12 -7.73
C VAL A 368 -2.39 -25.93 -7.34
N LEU A 369 -2.21 -26.20 -6.04
CA LEU A 369 -1.08 -26.97 -5.51
C LEU A 369 -1.32 -28.50 -5.50
N SER A 370 -2.51 -28.97 -5.86
CA SER A 370 -2.81 -30.40 -5.84
C SER A 370 -2.16 -31.16 -6.99
N GLU A 371 -2.01 -32.48 -6.79
CA GLU A 371 -1.47 -33.39 -7.78
C GLU A 371 -2.25 -33.32 -9.11
N GLY A 372 -1.54 -33.29 -10.22
CA GLY A 372 -2.10 -33.17 -11.57
C GLY A 372 -2.37 -31.71 -12.00
N TYR A 373 -2.46 -30.75 -11.08
CA TYR A 373 -2.71 -29.35 -11.39
C TYR A 373 -1.50 -28.43 -11.15
N TYR A 374 -0.56 -28.85 -10.32
CA TYR A 374 0.62 -28.07 -9.95
C TYR A 374 1.40 -27.59 -11.19
N ASP A 375 1.76 -28.49 -12.11
CA ASP A 375 2.52 -28.13 -13.31
C ASP A 375 1.68 -27.36 -14.32
N ALA A 376 0.39 -27.70 -14.43
CA ALA A 376 -0.52 -27.05 -15.36
C ALA A 376 -0.82 -25.60 -15.00
N TYR A 377 -0.83 -25.26 -13.71
CA TYR A 377 -1.16 -23.92 -13.23
C TYR A 377 0.02 -23.22 -12.57
N PHE A 378 0.55 -23.75 -11.46
CA PHE A 378 1.57 -23.04 -10.67
C PHE A 378 2.88 -22.90 -11.42
N THR A 379 3.40 -24.00 -11.98
CA THR A 379 4.64 -23.95 -12.78
C THR A 379 4.48 -23.03 -13.99
N LYS A 380 3.36 -23.10 -14.69
CA LYS A 380 3.06 -22.21 -15.82
C LYS A 380 2.98 -20.73 -15.41
N ALA A 381 2.31 -20.44 -14.30
CA ALA A 381 2.23 -19.06 -13.80
C ALA A 381 3.62 -18.50 -13.44
N GLN A 382 4.50 -19.32 -12.85
CA GLN A 382 5.89 -18.92 -12.59
C GLN A 382 6.68 -18.68 -13.90
N GLN A 383 6.45 -19.48 -14.93
CA GLN A 383 7.05 -19.23 -16.26
C GLN A 383 6.57 -17.92 -16.87
N ILE A 384 5.25 -17.63 -16.80
CA ILE A 384 4.69 -16.34 -17.22
C ILE A 384 5.31 -15.18 -16.43
N ARG A 385 5.42 -15.31 -15.09
CA ARG A 385 6.11 -14.30 -14.27
C ARG A 385 7.51 -14.03 -14.76
N ARG A 386 8.29 -15.06 -15.11
CA ARG A 386 9.64 -14.89 -15.66
C ARG A 386 9.63 -14.16 -17.01
N LEU A 387 8.69 -14.48 -17.91
CA LEU A 387 8.54 -13.79 -19.18
C LEU A 387 8.19 -12.31 -18.99
N LEU A 388 7.29 -12.00 -18.05
CA LEU A 388 6.95 -10.61 -17.67
C LEU A 388 8.18 -9.85 -17.17
N VAL A 389 8.98 -10.45 -16.29
CA VAL A 389 10.25 -9.84 -15.81
C VAL A 389 11.19 -9.58 -16.97
N ASN A 390 11.42 -10.57 -17.82
CA ASN A 390 12.36 -10.43 -18.96
C ASN A 390 11.90 -9.33 -19.93
N GLN A 391 10.61 -9.25 -20.26
CA GLN A 391 10.08 -8.20 -21.14
C GLN A 391 10.18 -6.82 -20.50
N THR A 392 9.91 -6.72 -19.19
CA THR A 392 10.05 -5.47 -18.43
C THR A 392 11.49 -4.98 -18.41
N GLU A 393 12.46 -5.87 -18.22
CA GLU A 393 13.90 -5.53 -18.30
C GLU A 393 14.28 -5.00 -19.68
N GLN A 394 13.71 -5.52 -20.79
CA GLN A 394 13.97 -5.00 -22.13
C GLN A 394 13.36 -3.59 -22.31
N ILE A 395 12.17 -3.34 -21.80
CA ILE A 395 11.53 -2.00 -21.84
C ILE A 395 12.44 -0.99 -21.14
N PHE A 396 12.91 -1.28 -19.93
CA PHE A 396 13.74 -0.36 -19.15
C PHE A 396 15.19 -0.20 -19.64
N LYS A 397 15.60 -0.87 -20.71
CA LYS A 397 16.84 -0.52 -21.44
C LYS A 397 16.67 0.75 -22.28
N ASN A 398 15.46 1.02 -22.74
CA ASN A 398 15.15 2.12 -23.64
C ASN A 398 14.38 3.27 -22.97
N PHE A 399 13.66 2.99 -21.88
CA PHE A 399 12.81 3.93 -21.19
C PHE A 399 13.20 4.05 -19.72
N ASP A 400 12.99 5.24 -19.17
CA ASP A 400 13.27 5.54 -17.77
C ASP A 400 12.05 5.22 -16.89
N ALA A 401 10.83 5.33 -17.46
CA ALA A 401 9.58 5.05 -16.77
C ALA A 401 8.49 4.50 -17.70
N LEU A 402 7.54 3.78 -17.10
CA LEU A 402 6.24 3.43 -17.69
C LEU A 402 5.14 4.26 -17.03
N ILE A 403 4.20 4.79 -17.83
CA ILE A 403 2.96 5.41 -17.34
C ILE A 403 1.77 4.60 -17.86
N LEU A 404 0.85 4.29 -16.93
CA LEU A 404 -0.41 3.60 -17.21
C LEU A 404 -1.49 4.02 -16.21
N PRO A 405 -2.78 3.67 -16.43
CA PRO A 405 -3.79 3.88 -15.40
C PRO A 405 -3.41 3.17 -14.11
N THR A 406 -3.73 3.74 -12.95
CA THR A 406 -3.62 2.99 -11.69
C THR A 406 -4.68 1.89 -11.66
N VAL A 407 -5.91 2.25 -11.98
CA VAL A 407 -7.08 1.38 -12.00
C VAL A 407 -7.97 1.70 -13.21
N PRO A 408 -8.88 0.79 -13.61
CA PRO A 408 -9.71 1.00 -14.79
C PRO A 408 -10.86 2.01 -14.63
N SER A 409 -11.25 2.34 -13.41
CA SER A 409 -12.35 3.25 -13.09
C SER A 409 -12.07 4.04 -11.81
N THR A 410 -12.81 5.11 -11.56
CA THR A 410 -12.81 5.78 -10.24
C THR A 410 -13.47 4.92 -9.17
N ALA A 411 -13.40 5.34 -7.89
CA ALA A 411 -14.09 4.67 -6.80
C ALA A 411 -15.60 4.52 -7.13
N PHE A 412 -16.10 3.30 -6.97
CA PHE A 412 -17.47 2.88 -7.29
C PHE A 412 -18.29 2.64 -6.02
N GLU A 413 -19.60 2.43 -6.20
CA GLU A 413 -20.53 2.19 -5.08
C GLU A 413 -20.18 0.91 -4.31
N ALA A 414 -20.19 0.99 -2.99
CA ALA A 414 -19.97 -0.16 -2.12
C ALA A 414 -21.02 -1.25 -2.38
N GLY A 415 -20.57 -2.52 -2.39
CA GLY A 415 -21.42 -3.67 -2.66
C GLY A 415 -21.65 -3.97 -4.14
N SER A 416 -21.30 -3.08 -5.07
CA SER A 416 -21.57 -3.26 -6.52
C SER A 416 -20.80 -4.43 -7.13
N MET A 417 -19.57 -4.71 -6.66
CA MET A 417 -18.71 -5.78 -7.19
C MET A 417 -18.87 -7.14 -6.48
N GLN A 418 -19.67 -7.21 -5.41
CA GLN A 418 -19.81 -8.44 -4.62
C GLN A 418 -20.45 -9.60 -5.40
N LYS A 419 -21.19 -9.31 -6.47
CA LYS A 419 -21.87 -10.30 -7.30
C LYS A 419 -21.01 -10.83 -8.44
N ASP A 420 -19.93 -10.15 -8.79
CA ASP A 420 -19.03 -10.52 -9.91
C ASP A 420 -17.56 -10.54 -9.45
N PRO A 421 -17.05 -11.71 -8.99
CA PRO A 421 -15.64 -11.84 -8.62
C PRO A 421 -14.67 -11.58 -9.78
N ILE A 422 -15.07 -11.81 -11.02
CA ILE A 422 -14.20 -11.58 -12.19
C ILE A 422 -14.01 -10.08 -12.41
N ALA A 423 -15.07 -9.29 -12.31
CA ALA A 423 -14.96 -7.84 -12.40
C ALA A 423 -14.06 -7.26 -11.30
N MET A 424 -14.17 -7.80 -10.07
CA MET A 424 -13.29 -7.42 -8.96
C MET A 424 -11.81 -7.76 -9.28
N TYR A 425 -11.53 -8.92 -9.86
CA TYR A 425 -10.17 -9.33 -10.21
C TYR A 425 -9.60 -8.51 -11.39
N LEU A 426 -10.44 -8.11 -12.34
CA LEU A 426 -10.02 -7.25 -13.45
C LEU A 426 -9.73 -5.80 -12.98
N ALA A 427 -10.25 -5.37 -11.83
CA ALA A 427 -9.89 -4.07 -11.26
C ALA A 427 -8.39 -3.96 -10.91
N ASP A 428 -7.73 -5.08 -10.68
CA ASP A 428 -6.30 -5.14 -10.35
C ASP A 428 -5.36 -5.24 -11.57
N ILE A 429 -5.92 -5.22 -12.81
CA ILE A 429 -5.17 -5.54 -14.04
C ILE A 429 -3.90 -4.69 -14.22
N TYR A 430 -3.93 -3.42 -13.84
CA TYR A 430 -2.79 -2.51 -14.01
C TYR A 430 -1.82 -2.55 -12.84
N THR A 431 -2.30 -2.84 -11.64
CA THR A 431 -1.47 -2.78 -10.43
C THR A 431 -0.64 -4.03 -10.22
N VAL A 432 -1.19 -5.23 -10.49
CA VAL A 432 -0.50 -6.50 -10.23
C VAL A 432 0.76 -6.71 -11.09
N TYR A 433 0.88 -5.98 -12.20
CA TYR A 433 2.07 -6.02 -13.05
C TYR A 433 3.36 -5.68 -12.27
N ALA A 434 3.36 -4.57 -11.52
CA ALA A 434 4.52 -4.16 -10.75
C ALA A 434 4.86 -5.12 -9.58
N ASN A 435 3.88 -5.90 -9.10
CA ASN A 435 4.14 -6.94 -8.09
C ASN A 435 4.74 -8.20 -8.71
N LEU A 436 4.26 -8.64 -9.88
CA LEU A 436 4.81 -9.77 -10.62
C LEU A 436 6.27 -9.54 -11.02
N THR A 437 6.59 -8.32 -11.43
CA THR A 437 7.94 -7.94 -11.88
C THR A 437 8.87 -7.50 -10.74
N GLY A 438 8.31 -7.20 -9.57
CA GLY A 438 9.07 -6.71 -8.41
C GLY A 438 9.57 -5.28 -8.55
N THR A 439 9.10 -4.52 -9.54
CA THR A 439 9.46 -3.11 -9.82
C THR A 439 8.81 -2.15 -8.83
N PRO A 440 9.40 -1.00 -8.52
CA PRO A 440 8.76 0.03 -7.73
C PRO A 440 7.66 0.71 -8.55
N ALA A 441 6.61 1.17 -7.88
CA ALA A 441 5.50 1.86 -8.53
C ALA A 441 4.84 2.85 -7.58
N ILE A 442 4.27 3.91 -8.13
CA ILE A 442 3.57 4.96 -7.39
C ILE A 442 2.27 5.32 -8.10
N SER A 443 1.21 5.55 -7.33
CA SER A 443 -0.03 6.18 -7.80
C SER A 443 -0.01 7.64 -7.44
N LEU A 444 -0.30 8.49 -8.43
CA LEU A 444 -0.29 9.96 -8.30
C LEU A 444 -1.67 10.51 -8.62
N PRO A 445 -2.31 11.25 -7.72
CA PRO A 445 -3.64 11.82 -7.91
C PRO A 445 -3.54 13.09 -8.77
N LEU A 446 -3.54 12.96 -10.09
CA LEU A 446 -3.34 14.10 -11.00
C LEU A 446 -4.64 14.73 -11.49
N PHE A 447 -5.75 13.98 -11.50
CA PHE A 447 -6.97 14.37 -12.17
C PHE A 447 -8.22 14.21 -11.30
N LYS A 448 -9.27 14.90 -11.69
CA LYS A 448 -10.61 14.75 -11.15
C LYS A 448 -11.57 14.37 -12.26
N HIS A 449 -12.31 13.29 -12.08
CA HIS A 449 -13.29 12.78 -13.01
C HIS A 449 -14.59 13.61 -12.97
N SER A 450 -15.34 13.63 -14.07
CA SER A 450 -16.62 14.33 -14.19
C SER A 450 -17.66 13.92 -13.12
N ASN A 451 -17.55 12.71 -12.57
CA ASN A 451 -18.36 12.24 -11.43
C ASN A 451 -17.92 12.79 -10.05
N GLY A 452 -16.92 13.66 -10.01
CA GLY A 452 -16.41 14.29 -8.78
C GLY A 452 -15.34 13.52 -8.04
N MET A 453 -15.05 12.26 -8.40
CA MET A 453 -14.03 11.44 -7.76
C MET A 453 -12.63 11.70 -8.35
N PRO A 454 -11.56 11.57 -7.54
CA PRO A 454 -10.20 11.65 -8.04
C PRO A 454 -9.86 10.42 -8.87
N PHE A 455 -8.87 10.58 -9.74
CA PHE A 455 -8.12 9.49 -10.36
C PHE A 455 -6.72 9.97 -10.74
N GLY A 456 -5.86 9.03 -11.03
CA GLY A 456 -4.48 9.38 -11.32
C GLY A 456 -3.82 8.47 -12.31
N VAL A 457 -2.51 8.54 -12.29
CA VAL A 457 -1.65 7.67 -13.10
C VAL A 457 -0.76 6.84 -12.20
N GLN A 458 -0.45 5.66 -12.66
CA GLN A 458 0.61 4.84 -12.10
C GLN A 458 1.90 5.07 -12.87
N VAL A 459 2.97 5.42 -12.17
CA VAL A 459 4.33 5.47 -12.70
C VAL A 459 5.07 4.24 -12.18
N ILE A 460 5.81 3.56 -13.07
CA ILE A 460 6.65 2.39 -12.77
C ILE A 460 8.03 2.68 -13.32
N THR A 461 9.09 2.39 -12.56
CA THR A 461 10.48 2.47 -13.02
C THR A 461 11.17 1.12 -12.91
N ASN A 462 12.40 1.03 -13.37
CA ASN A 462 13.17 -0.20 -13.28
C ASN A 462 13.31 -0.66 -11.82
N LYS A 463 13.49 -1.94 -11.62
CA LYS A 463 13.71 -2.51 -10.28
C LYS A 463 14.90 -1.83 -9.60
N ASN A 464 14.70 -1.41 -8.35
CA ASN A 464 15.65 -0.67 -7.51
C ASN A 464 15.96 0.76 -8.00
N ASP A 465 15.11 1.34 -8.85
CA ASP A 465 15.25 2.73 -9.30
C ASP A 465 14.10 3.61 -8.72
N GLU A 466 13.96 3.59 -7.41
CA GLU A 466 13.05 4.46 -6.69
C GLU A 466 13.42 5.94 -6.86
N LEU A 467 14.68 6.22 -7.19
CA LEU A 467 15.15 7.59 -7.36
C LEU A 467 14.51 8.25 -8.59
N THR A 468 14.53 7.59 -9.73
CA THR A 468 13.85 8.04 -10.95
C THR A 468 12.35 8.09 -10.73
N LEU A 469 11.77 7.09 -10.04
CA LEU A 469 10.35 7.07 -9.68
C LEU A 469 9.94 8.34 -8.93
N LEU A 470 10.65 8.70 -7.87
CA LEU A 470 10.35 9.88 -7.05
C LEU A 470 10.56 11.18 -7.81
N LYS A 471 11.62 11.28 -8.64
CA LYS A 471 11.92 12.47 -9.44
C LYS A 471 10.80 12.77 -10.43
N LEU A 472 10.48 11.81 -11.25
CA LEU A 472 9.43 11.99 -12.25
C LEU A 472 8.09 12.27 -11.58
N SER A 473 7.79 11.55 -10.48
CA SER A 473 6.55 11.74 -9.72
C SER A 473 6.40 13.14 -9.12
N ASP A 474 7.48 13.72 -8.60
CA ASP A 474 7.46 15.08 -8.07
C ASP A 474 7.24 16.12 -9.19
N ILE A 475 7.87 15.92 -10.35
CA ILE A 475 7.62 16.74 -11.55
C ILE A 475 6.14 16.64 -11.97
N LEU A 476 5.59 15.42 -12.02
CA LEU A 476 4.21 15.20 -12.40
C LEU A 476 3.23 15.88 -11.44
N MET A 477 3.44 15.74 -10.15
CA MET A 477 2.59 16.38 -9.13
C MET A 477 2.66 17.90 -9.14
N LYS A 478 3.83 18.50 -9.40
CA LYS A 478 4.01 19.94 -9.43
C LYS A 478 3.44 20.60 -10.68
N ASN A 479 3.59 19.96 -11.83
CA ASN A 479 3.32 20.60 -13.13
C ASN A 479 1.98 20.19 -13.74
N TYR A 480 1.45 19.00 -13.39
CA TYR A 480 0.30 18.42 -14.10
C TYR A 480 -0.89 18.06 -13.22
N LYS A 481 -0.81 18.28 -11.90
CA LYS A 481 -1.98 18.12 -11.03
C LYS A 481 -3.03 19.18 -11.36
N ARG A 482 -4.28 18.73 -11.67
CA ARG A 482 -5.36 19.59 -12.19
C ARG A 482 -6.52 19.81 -11.20
N TYR A 483 -6.36 19.51 -9.90
CA TYR A 483 -7.40 19.78 -8.89
C TYR A 483 -6.79 20.02 -7.50
#